data_e61113e5ddc09d529124f9be4aa92d56
#
_entry.id   e61113e5ddc09d529124f9be4aa92d56
#
_cell.length_a   1.000
_cell.length_b   1.000
_cell.length_c   1.000
_cell.angle_alpha   90.00
_cell.angle_beta   90.00
_cell.angle_gamma   90.00
#
_symmetry.space_group_name_H-M   'P 1'
#
loop_
_entity.id
_entity.type
_entity.pdbx_description
1 polymer ?
#
loop_
_entity_poly.entity_id
_entity_poly.type
_entity_poly.pdbx_seq_one_letter_code
_entity_poly.pdbx_strand_id
1 'polypeptide(L)'
;SLGVVVPAYEPDIEALLAYIDDIRATLDPATVRVEIDAPTDAVRSRIEPVVDELGVAAQRRGKGGALMDGFDELSTDLLAFVDADGSVPASSLADIVDHVRQRADTVAIGSRRHPDARIVDHQTVGRRLLGDAFAGSARKLLPTACYDYQCGAKALRAEAWAEIGHHCYESGFAWDLEFVAVAGALGYRITEVPVTWEDHPDSTVDPLSTSLELGRALFDVRRRAQAITTSPRYRDVQP
;
A
#
# COMPACT_ATOMS: atom_id res chain seq x y z
N SER A 1 12.57 -0.91 -15.20
CA SER A 1 11.56 -1.98 -15.04
C SER A 1 10.63 -1.68 -13.86
N LEU A 2 9.36 -2.13 -13.93
CA LEU A 2 8.33 -1.98 -12.91
C LEU A 2 7.85 -3.36 -12.47
N GLY A 3 7.80 -3.62 -11.17
CA GLY A 3 7.12 -4.74 -10.56
C GLY A 3 5.88 -4.28 -9.78
N VAL A 4 4.80 -5.01 -9.88
CA VAL A 4 3.55 -4.73 -9.17
C VAL A 4 3.19 -5.91 -8.29
N VAL A 5 3.01 -5.66 -6.97
CA VAL A 5 2.53 -6.64 -6.00
C VAL A 5 1.04 -6.44 -5.75
N VAL A 6 0.29 -7.53 -5.78
CA VAL A 6 -1.15 -7.55 -5.47
C VAL A 6 -1.37 -8.52 -4.29
N PRO A 7 -1.53 -8.01 -3.05
CA PRO A 7 -1.81 -8.86 -1.90
C PRO A 7 -3.27 -9.34 -1.93
N ALA A 8 -3.51 -10.63 -1.73
CA ALA A 8 -4.84 -11.22 -1.81
C ALA A 8 -5.14 -12.19 -0.65
N TYR A 9 -6.34 -12.13 -0.14
CA TYR A 9 -6.89 -13.08 0.82
C TYR A 9 -8.38 -13.30 0.52
N GLU A 10 -8.76 -14.53 0.22
CA GLU A 10 -10.14 -14.90 -0.18
C GLU A 10 -10.70 -13.97 -1.29
N PRO A 11 -9.95 -13.72 -2.39
CA PRO A 11 -10.37 -12.77 -3.41
C PRO A 11 -11.57 -13.29 -4.22
N ASP A 12 -12.36 -12.36 -4.76
CA ASP A 12 -13.15 -12.65 -5.96
C ASP A 12 -12.17 -12.90 -7.12
N ILE A 13 -12.10 -14.14 -7.58
CA ILE A 13 -11.09 -14.57 -8.58
C ILE A 13 -11.33 -13.89 -9.92
N GLU A 14 -12.58 -13.77 -10.37
CA GLU A 14 -12.90 -13.15 -11.66
C GLU A 14 -12.54 -11.66 -11.66
N ALA A 15 -12.88 -10.96 -10.58
CA ALA A 15 -12.52 -9.56 -10.41
C ALA A 15 -11.01 -9.37 -10.35
N LEU A 16 -10.30 -10.22 -9.59
CA LEU A 16 -8.84 -10.15 -9.49
C LEU A 16 -8.17 -10.37 -10.84
N LEU A 17 -8.58 -11.39 -11.61
CA LEU A 17 -7.98 -11.70 -12.91
C LEU A 17 -8.22 -10.56 -13.92
N ALA A 18 -9.44 -10.03 -13.97
CA ALA A 18 -9.76 -8.87 -14.81
C ALA A 18 -8.92 -7.64 -14.43
N TYR A 19 -8.72 -7.43 -13.14
CA TYR A 19 -7.90 -6.31 -12.65
C TYR A 19 -6.41 -6.48 -13.00
N ILE A 20 -5.87 -7.70 -12.93
CA ILE A 20 -4.49 -7.98 -13.39
C ILE A 20 -4.33 -7.68 -14.88
N ASP A 21 -5.32 -8.03 -15.69
CA ASP A 21 -5.31 -7.72 -17.12
C ASP A 21 -5.33 -6.19 -17.37
N ASP A 22 -6.12 -5.43 -16.60
CA ASP A 22 -6.14 -3.96 -16.66
C ASP A 22 -4.80 -3.35 -16.23
N ILE A 23 -4.15 -3.88 -15.18
CA ILE A 23 -2.81 -3.45 -14.76
C ILE A 23 -1.80 -3.67 -15.89
N ARG A 24 -1.83 -4.84 -16.53
CA ARG A 24 -0.92 -5.14 -17.66
C ARG A 24 -1.17 -4.22 -18.84
N ALA A 25 -2.42 -4.03 -19.22
CA ALA A 25 -2.77 -3.18 -20.35
C ALA A 25 -2.41 -1.71 -20.12
N THR A 26 -2.46 -1.23 -18.87
CA THR A 26 -2.27 0.18 -18.54
C THR A 26 -0.82 0.54 -18.24
N LEU A 27 -0.09 -0.31 -17.50
CA LEU A 27 1.24 0.01 -16.98
C LEU A 27 2.38 -0.72 -17.72
N ASP A 28 2.08 -1.80 -18.45
CA ASP A 28 3.07 -2.69 -19.07
C ASP A 28 4.22 -3.05 -18.08
N PRO A 29 3.90 -3.64 -16.92
CA PRO A 29 4.90 -3.96 -15.91
C PRO A 29 5.77 -5.14 -16.37
N ALA A 30 7.04 -5.14 -15.94
CA ALA A 30 7.92 -6.28 -16.18
C ALA A 30 7.46 -7.54 -15.43
N THR A 31 6.81 -7.36 -14.28
CA THR A 31 6.33 -8.46 -13.43
C THR A 31 5.06 -8.03 -12.69
N VAL A 32 4.02 -8.84 -12.75
CA VAL A 32 2.87 -8.78 -11.83
C VAL A 32 2.97 -9.98 -10.90
N ARG A 33 3.18 -9.71 -9.62
CA ARG A 33 3.26 -10.70 -8.55
C ARG A 33 2.02 -10.67 -7.68
N VAL A 34 1.35 -11.79 -7.53
CA VAL A 34 0.26 -11.95 -6.56
C VAL A 34 0.79 -12.64 -5.32
N GLU A 35 0.57 -12.05 -4.16
CA GLU A 35 0.84 -12.65 -2.85
C GLU A 35 -0.46 -13.08 -2.21
N ILE A 36 -0.70 -14.39 -2.13
CA ILE A 36 -1.97 -14.94 -1.63
C ILE A 36 -1.81 -15.72 -0.34
N ASP A 37 -2.66 -15.39 0.63
CA ASP A 37 -2.70 -16.03 1.93
C ASP A 37 -3.74 -17.15 1.98
N ALA A 38 -3.30 -18.34 2.43
CA ALA A 38 -4.12 -19.52 2.68
C ALA A 38 -5.10 -19.89 1.53
N PRO A 39 -4.68 -19.87 0.24
CA PRO A 39 -5.59 -20.19 -0.85
C PRO A 39 -5.99 -21.67 -0.81
N THR A 40 -7.19 -21.96 -1.30
CA THR A 40 -7.53 -23.33 -1.67
C THR A 40 -6.79 -23.74 -2.95
N ASP A 41 -6.63 -25.04 -3.19
CA ASP A 41 -6.01 -25.54 -4.43
C ASP A 41 -6.76 -25.06 -5.68
N ALA A 42 -8.08 -24.91 -5.60
CA ALA A 42 -8.90 -24.40 -6.70
C ALA A 42 -8.59 -22.92 -7.01
N VAL A 43 -8.42 -22.08 -5.99
CA VAL A 43 -8.03 -20.66 -6.13
C VAL A 43 -6.63 -20.56 -6.72
N ARG A 44 -5.68 -21.30 -6.15
CA ARG A 44 -4.30 -21.33 -6.62
C ARG A 44 -4.20 -21.72 -8.09
N SER A 45 -4.85 -22.81 -8.49
CA SER A 45 -4.82 -23.35 -9.87
C SER A 45 -5.37 -22.37 -10.91
N ARG A 46 -6.20 -21.40 -10.50
CA ARG A 46 -6.75 -20.39 -11.40
C ARG A 46 -5.86 -19.15 -11.53
N ILE A 47 -5.15 -18.79 -10.47
CA ILE A 47 -4.29 -17.60 -10.45
C ILE A 47 -2.91 -17.91 -11.05
N GLU A 48 -2.31 -19.04 -10.67
CA GLU A 48 -0.93 -19.41 -11.04
C GLU A 48 -0.63 -19.33 -12.55
N PRO A 49 -1.51 -19.75 -13.50
CA PRO A 49 -1.22 -19.65 -14.93
C PRO A 49 -1.36 -18.23 -15.52
N VAL A 50 -1.92 -17.28 -14.77
CA VAL A 50 -2.24 -15.93 -15.27
C VAL A 50 -1.24 -14.89 -14.79
N VAL A 51 -0.59 -15.09 -13.66
CA VAL A 51 0.37 -14.14 -13.09
C VAL A 51 1.81 -14.50 -13.49
N ASP A 52 2.70 -13.52 -13.47
CA ASP A 52 4.12 -13.77 -13.76
C ASP A 52 4.79 -14.47 -12.57
N GLU A 53 4.40 -14.08 -11.35
CA GLU A 53 4.87 -14.69 -10.12
C GLU A 53 3.73 -14.86 -9.10
N LEU A 54 3.72 -15.96 -8.37
CA LEU A 54 2.75 -16.26 -7.33
C LEU A 54 3.46 -16.64 -6.02
N GLY A 55 3.32 -15.77 -5.02
CA GLY A 55 3.68 -16.06 -3.64
C GLY A 55 2.50 -16.68 -2.88
N VAL A 56 2.72 -17.84 -2.25
CA VAL A 56 1.68 -18.54 -1.50
C VAL A 56 2.11 -18.77 -0.07
N ALA A 57 1.31 -18.27 0.87
CA ALA A 57 1.48 -18.61 2.29
C ALA A 57 0.41 -19.61 2.74
N ALA A 58 0.83 -20.62 3.52
CA ALA A 58 -0.08 -21.62 4.05
C ALA A 58 -1.02 -21.07 5.13
N GLN A 59 -0.66 -19.94 5.75
CA GLN A 59 -1.43 -19.24 6.78
C GLN A 59 -1.52 -17.75 6.43
N ARG A 60 -2.52 -17.07 7.00
CA ARG A 60 -2.71 -15.65 6.79
C ARG A 60 -1.56 -14.84 7.41
N ARG A 61 -0.73 -14.23 6.57
CA ARG A 61 0.32 -13.27 6.96
C ARG A 61 -0.26 -11.89 7.24
N GLY A 62 -1.35 -11.57 6.57
CA GLY A 62 -1.95 -10.25 6.50
C GLY A 62 -1.32 -9.38 5.38
N LYS A 63 -1.98 -8.26 5.08
CA LYS A 63 -1.62 -7.37 3.98
C LYS A 63 -0.15 -6.94 4.03
N GLY A 64 0.30 -6.46 5.18
CA GLY A 64 1.69 -6.00 5.34
C GLY A 64 2.70 -7.13 5.15
N GLY A 65 2.44 -8.32 5.72
CA GLY A 65 3.30 -9.48 5.54
C GLY A 65 3.41 -9.90 4.07
N ALA A 66 2.28 -9.95 3.37
CA ALA A 66 2.24 -10.26 1.94
C ALA A 66 3.00 -9.21 1.09
N LEU A 67 2.85 -7.92 1.41
CA LEU A 67 3.54 -6.85 0.69
C LEU A 67 5.06 -6.87 0.92
N MET A 68 5.51 -7.10 2.15
CA MET A 68 6.94 -7.21 2.48
C MET A 68 7.58 -8.37 1.72
N ASP A 69 6.98 -9.57 1.80
CA ASP A 69 7.48 -10.74 1.07
C ASP A 69 7.48 -10.49 -0.45
N GLY A 70 6.40 -9.88 -0.99
CA GLY A 70 6.30 -9.60 -2.41
C GLY A 70 7.33 -8.60 -2.91
N PHE A 71 7.61 -7.54 -2.16
CA PHE A 71 8.63 -6.56 -2.53
C PHE A 71 10.06 -7.11 -2.42
N ASP A 72 10.32 -7.97 -1.44
CA ASP A 72 11.64 -8.60 -1.26
C ASP A 72 11.99 -9.57 -2.39
N GLU A 73 10.99 -10.18 -3.02
CA GLU A 73 11.15 -11.12 -4.13
C GLU A 73 11.27 -10.44 -5.50
N LEU A 74 10.79 -9.20 -5.66
CA LEU A 74 10.85 -8.50 -6.94
C LEU A 74 12.26 -7.98 -7.25
N SER A 75 12.72 -8.23 -8.48
CA SER A 75 14.02 -7.77 -8.99
C SER A 75 13.88 -6.63 -10.02
N THR A 76 13.00 -5.66 -9.75
CA THR A 76 12.72 -4.53 -10.64
C THR A 76 13.17 -3.21 -10.02
N ASP A 77 13.39 -2.16 -10.87
CA ASP A 77 13.89 -0.85 -10.39
C ASP A 77 12.81 -0.05 -9.64
N LEU A 78 11.54 -0.26 -10.03
CA LEU A 78 10.38 0.36 -9.43
C LEU A 78 9.48 -0.72 -8.86
N LEU A 79 8.98 -0.48 -7.68
CA LEU A 79 8.03 -1.32 -6.96
C LEU A 79 6.73 -0.55 -6.79
N ALA A 80 5.62 -1.21 -7.07
CA ALA A 80 4.30 -0.69 -6.78
C ALA A 80 3.44 -1.79 -6.16
N PHE A 81 2.45 -1.41 -5.39
CA PHE A 81 1.40 -2.32 -5.00
C PHE A 81 0.02 -1.70 -5.17
N VAL A 82 -0.96 -2.56 -5.29
CA VAL A 82 -2.37 -2.17 -5.28
C VAL A 82 -3.20 -3.27 -4.63
N ASP A 83 -4.25 -2.89 -3.90
CA ASP A 83 -5.18 -3.85 -3.28
C ASP A 83 -5.92 -4.66 -4.33
N ALA A 84 -6.17 -5.94 -4.04
CA ALA A 84 -6.75 -6.92 -4.98
C ALA A 84 -8.22 -6.67 -5.34
N ASP A 85 -8.90 -5.78 -4.62
CA ASP A 85 -10.33 -5.48 -4.78
C ASP A 85 -10.64 -4.54 -5.97
N GLY A 86 -9.60 -3.99 -6.63
CA GLY A 86 -9.78 -3.07 -7.76
C GLY A 86 -10.34 -1.70 -7.38
N SER A 87 -10.47 -1.38 -6.09
CA SER A 87 -10.99 -0.07 -5.63
C SER A 87 -10.21 1.13 -6.17
N VAL A 88 -8.92 0.95 -6.48
CA VAL A 88 -8.09 1.93 -7.18
C VAL A 88 -7.86 1.44 -8.61
N PRO A 89 -8.39 2.11 -9.65
CA PRO A 89 -8.19 1.70 -11.04
C PRO A 89 -6.72 1.69 -11.46
N ALA A 90 -6.35 0.84 -12.42
CA ALA A 90 -5.00 0.74 -12.96
C ALA A 90 -4.46 2.09 -13.49
N SER A 91 -5.32 2.95 -14.03
CA SER A 91 -4.95 4.31 -14.47
C SER A 91 -4.46 5.19 -13.31
N SER A 92 -5.10 5.11 -12.13
CA SER A 92 -4.65 5.83 -10.94
C SER A 92 -3.31 5.27 -10.41
N LEU A 93 -3.09 3.96 -10.52
CA LEU A 93 -1.80 3.36 -10.18
C LEU A 93 -0.71 3.85 -11.16
N ALA A 94 -1.03 4.01 -12.45
CA ALA A 94 -0.10 4.55 -13.44
C ALA A 94 0.33 5.99 -13.08
N ASP A 95 -0.61 6.84 -12.67
CA ASP A 95 -0.30 8.20 -12.21
C ASP A 95 0.64 8.19 -11.00
N ILE A 96 0.43 7.28 -10.04
CA ILE A 96 1.29 7.12 -8.87
C ILE A 96 2.71 6.69 -9.28
N VAL A 97 2.82 5.71 -10.16
CA VAL A 97 4.11 5.21 -10.66
C VAL A 97 4.88 6.29 -11.41
N ASP A 98 4.21 7.13 -12.19
CA ASP A 98 4.83 8.21 -12.95
C ASP A 98 5.48 9.27 -12.04
N HIS A 99 4.93 9.54 -10.87
CA HIS A 99 5.57 10.43 -9.89
C HIS A 99 6.92 9.87 -9.41
N VAL A 100 7.02 8.56 -9.21
CA VAL A 100 8.29 7.91 -8.82
C VAL A 100 9.29 7.86 -10.00
N ARG A 101 8.81 7.70 -11.23
CA ARG A 101 9.66 7.75 -12.43
C ARG A 101 10.34 9.10 -12.57
N GLN A 102 9.64 10.18 -12.26
CA GLN A 102 10.14 11.55 -12.41
C GLN A 102 11.12 11.96 -11.31
N ARG A 103 11.07 11.35 -10.11
CA ARG A 103 11.88 11.76 -8.95
C ARG A 103 12.34 10.55 -8.14
N ALA A 104 13.64 10.41 -8.01
CA ALA A 104 14.25 9.27 -7.33
C ALA A 104 14.03 9.27 -5.80
N ASP A 105 13.89 10.44 -5.19
CA ASP A 105 13.70 10.66 -3.74
C ASP A 105 12.24 10.53 -3.29
N THR A 106 11.33 10.08 -4.16
CA THR A 106 9.89 10.08 -3.93
C THR A 106 9.36 8.68 -3.60
N VAL A 107 8.54 8.63 -2.57
CA VAL A 107 7.54 7.59 -2.33
C VAL A 107 6.18 8.19 -2.69
N ALA A 108 5.54 7.67 -3.71
CA ALA A 108 4.23 8.13 -4.15
C ALA A 108 3.12 7.27 -3.55
N ILE A 109 2.10 7.92 -3.01
CA ILE A 109 0.95 7.26 -2.39
C ILE A 109 -0.34 7.78 -3.01
N GLY A 110 -1.28 6.88 -3.27
CA GLY A 110 -2.63 7.28 -3.65
C GLY A 110 -3.32 8.00 -2.49
N SER A 111 -4.19 8.94 -2.79
CA SER A 111 -4.96 9.64 -1.76
C SER A 111 -6.41 9.83 -2.20
N ARG A 112 -7.31 9.17 -1.47
CA ARG A 112 -8.78 9.32 -1.60
C ARG A 112 -9.26 10.64 -0.98
N ARG A 113 -8.41 11.26 -0.15
CA ARG A 113 -8.70 12.51 0.57
C ARG A 113 -8.04 13.73 -0.05
N HIS A 114 -7.30 13.55 -1.13
CA HIS A 114 -6.77 14.69 -1.89
C HIS A 114 -7.93 15.52 -2.45
N PRO A 115 -7.83 16.88 -2.49
CA PRO A 115 -8.91 17.72 -3.02
C PRO A 115 -9.39 17.35 -4.43
N ASP A 116 -8.49 16.81 -5.27
CA ASP A 116 -8.77 16.42 -6.65
C ASP A 116 -9.14 14.93 -6.81
N ALA A 117 -9.24 14.17 -5.69
CA ALA A 117 -9.63 12.78 -5.74
C ALA A 117 -11.11 12.62 -6.17
N ARG A 118 -11.40 11.56 -6.93
CA ARG A 118 -12.77 11.22 -7.37
C ARG A 118 -13.26 9.99 -6.61
N ILE A 119 -14.26 10.18 -5.76
CA ILE A 119 -14.95 9.09 -5.09
C ILE A 119 -16.23 8.79 -5.87
N VAL A 120 -16.30 7.60 -6.48
CA VAL A 120 -17.39 7.22 -7.38
C VAL A 120 -18.58 6.71 -6.60
N ASP A 121 -18.36 6.10 -5.43
CA ASP A 121 -19.44 5.57 -4.59
C ASP A 121 -19.38 6.11 -3.14
N HIS A 122 -20.54 6.09 -2.46
CA HIS A 122 -20.65 6.76 -1.16
C HIS A 122 -20.33 5.82 -0.01
N GLN A 123 -19.18 6.06 0.64
CA GLN A 123 -18.94 5.54 1.98
C GLN A 123 -20.04 5.98 2.94
N THR A 124 -20.42 5.11 3.88
CA THR A 124 -21.30 5.53 4.97
C THR A 124 -20.68 6.70 5.75
N VAL A 125 -21.50 7.68 6.13
CA VAL A 125 -21.06 8.88 6.86
C VAL A 125 -20.20 8.53 8.08
N GLY A 126 -20.54 7.44 8.79
CA GLY A 126 -19.78 6.96 9.95
C GLY A 126 -18.36 6.50 9.60
N ARG A 127 -18.19 5.75 8.51
CA ARG A 127 -16.88 5.30 8.02
C ARG A 127 -15.98 6.48 7.64
N ARG A 128 -16.55 7.48 6.98
CA ARG A 128 -15.85 8.71 6.60
C ARG A 128 -15.40 9.50 7.83
N LEU A 129 -16.27 9.74 8.81
CA LEU A 129 -15.94 10.49 10.02
C LEU A 129 -14.83 9.82 10.85
N LEU A 130 -14.90 8.47 11.03
CA LEU A 130 -13.86 7.70 11.72
C LEU A 130 -12.51 7.81 10.99
N GLY A 131 -12.53 7.66 9.68
CA GLY A 131 -11.33 7.77 8.85
C GLY A 131 -10.73 9.19 8.87
N ASP A 132 -11.56 10.23 8.87
CA ASP A 132 -11.11 11.63 8.94
C ASP A 132 -10.51 11.97 10.32
N ALA A 133 -11.13 11.47 11.39
CA ALA A 133 -10.60 11.61 12.76
C ALA A 133 -9.25 10.90 12.91
N PHE A 134 -9.12 9.68 12.36
CA PHE A 134 -7.87 8.94 12.35
C PHE A 134 -6.77 9.67 11.55
N ALA A 135 -7.06 10.08 10.31
CA ALA A 135 -6.12 10.82 9.47
C ALA A 135 -5.68 12.14 10.11
N GLY A 136 -6.60 12.86 10.76
CA GLY A 136 -6.31 14.07 11.52
C GLY A 136 -5.38 13.83 12.73
N SER A 137 -5.56 12.68 13.40
CA SER A 137 -4.70 12.26 14.52
C SER A 137 -3.31 11.84 14.03
N ALA A 138 -3.25 11.02 12.98
CA ALA A 138 -2.00 10.58 12.37
C ALA A 138 -1.17 11.78 11.88
N ARG A 139 -1.79 12.75 11.22
CA ARG A 139 -1.13 13.98 10.74
C ARG A 139 -0.49 14.81 11.85
N LYS A 140 -1.05 14.78 13.06
CA LYS A 140 -0.51 15.51 14.22
C LYS A 140 0.59 14.74 14.93
N LEU A 141 0.57 13.42 14.87
CA LEU A 141 1.42 12.54 15.65
C LEU A 141 2.63 12.01 14.89
N LEU A 142 2.53 11.90 13.56
CA LEU A 142 3.59 11.38 12.71
C LEU A 142 4.46 12.50 12.11
N PRO A 143 5.72 12.20 11.76
CA PRO A 143 6.63 13.20 11.18
C PRO A 143 6.19 13.64 9.77
N THR A 144 5.38 12.84 9.09
CA THR A 144 4.91 13.10 7.74
C THR A 144 3.43 13.43 7.74
N ALA A 145 3.08 14.59 7.21
CA ALA A 145 1.69 15.06 7.16
C ALA A 145 1.05 14.69 5.81
N CYS A 146 0.20 13.66 5.80
CA CYS A 146 -0.56 13.20 4.64
C CYS A 146 -2.07 13.34 4.85
N TYR A 147 -2.83 13.44 3.77
CA TYR A 147 -4.29 13.35 3.81
C TYR A 147 -4.77 11.91 3.97
N ASP A 148 -4.10 10.96 3.29
CA ASP A 148 -4.49 9.55 3.31
C ASP A 148 -3.27 8.62 3.48
N TYR A 149 -3.14 8.03 4.66
CA TYR A 149 -2.07 7.07 4.95
C TYR A 149 -2.39 5.65 4.45
N GLN A 150 -3.67 5.35 4.22
CA GLN A 150 -4.18 3.99 4.05
C GLN A 150 -4.75 3.70 2.67
N CYS A 151 -4.47 4.54 1.67
CA CYS A 151 -4.85 4.20 0.32
C CYS A 151 -4.08 2.97 -0.15
N GLY A 152 -4.80 2.00 -0.68
CA GLY A 152 -4.27 0.71 -1.13
C GLY A 152 -3.53 0.76 -2.48
N ALA A 153 -2.85 1.86 -2.79
CA ALA A 153 -1.99 1.99 -3.95
C ALA A 153 -0.81 2.89 -3.65
N LYS A 154 0.40 2.36 -3.80
CA LYS A 154 1.64 3.11 -3.55
C LYS A 154 2.76 2.62 -4.48
N ALA A 155 3.75 3.48 -4.72
CA ALA A 155 4.93 3.15 -5.51
C ALA A 155 6.19 3.80 -4.93
N LEU A 156 7.33 3.14 -5.15
CA LEU A 156 8.64 3.59 -4.74
C LEU A 156 9.74 2.96 -5.60
N ARG A 157 10.97 3.39 -5.43
CA ARG A 157 12.13 2.70 -6.01
C ARG A 157 12.54 1.51 -5.15
N ALA A 158 13.08 0.47 -5.79
CA ALA A 158 13.60 -0.70 -5.08
C ALA A 158 14.70 -0.33 -4.08
N GLU A 159 15.54 0.65 -4.42
CA GLU A 159 16.56 1.19 -3.50
C GLU A 159 15.95 1.78 -2.24
N ALA A 160 14.82 2.49 -2.36
CA ALA A 160 14.10 3.03 -1.22
C ALA A 160 13.47 1.90 -0.38
N TRP A 161 12.95 0.85 -1.02
CA TRP A 161 12.44 -0.32 -0.30
C TRP A 161 13.53 -1.03 0.51
N ALA A 162 14.72 -1.20 -0.07
CA ALA A 162 15.85 -1.81 0.62
C ALA A 162 16.21 -1.10 1.94
N GLU A 163 15.89 0.19 2.08
CA GLU A 163 16.08 0.93 3.32
C GLU A 163 14.82 0.93 4.20
N ILE A 164 13.66 1.22 3.62
CA ILE A 164 12.38 1.32 4.33
C ILE A 164 11.96 -0.02 4.93
N GLY A 165 12.08 -1.11 4.15
CA GLY A 165 11.64 -2.45 4.52
C GLY A 165 12.26 -2.96 5.81
N HIS A 166 13.52 -2.62 6.09
CA HIS A 166 14.20 -2.98 7.34
C HIS A 166 13.56 -2.38 8.60
N HIS A 167 12.69 -1.40 8.46
CA HIS A 167 12.02 -0.70 9.56
C HIS A 167 10.50 -0.93 9.60
N CYS A 168 9.97 -1.77 8.70
CA CYS A 168 8.56 -2.17 8.67
C CYS A 168 8.37 -3.51 9.40
N TYR A 169 7.43 -3.56 10.32
CA TYR A 169 7.16 -4.73 11.18
C TYR A 169 5.67 -5.07 11.27
N GLU A 170 4.79 -4.16 10.86
CA GLU A 170 3.35 -4.39 10.89
C GLU A 170 2.96 -5.36 9.78
N SER A 171 2.34 -6.49 10.14
CA SER A 171 1.91 -7.48 9.15
C SER A 171 0.49 -7.29 8.64
N GLY A 172 -0.34 -6.48 9.34
CA GLY A 172 -1.74 -6.24 9.03
C GLY A 172 -2.00 -4.95 8.25
N PHE A 173 -3.20 -4.41 8.40
CA PHE A 173 -3.62 -3.14 7.76
C PHE A 173 -2.88 -1.90 8.28
N ALA A 174 -2.25 -1.98 9.45
CA ALA A 174 -1.45 -0.89 9.98
C ALA A 174 -0.14 -0.69 9.22
N TRP A 175 0.26 -1.63 8.37
CA TRP A 175 1.44 -1.54 7.53
C TRP A 175 1.44 -0.29 6.64
N ASP A 176 0.31 0.06 6.06
CA ASP A 176 0.19 1.26 5.22
C ASP A 176 0.59 2.53 5.97
N LEU A 177 0.17 2.64 7.24
CA LEU A 177 0.50 3.75 8.12
C LEU A 177 1.99 3.73 8.48
N GLU A 178 2.51 2.55 8.85
CA GLU A 178 3.91 2.36 9.21
C GLU A 178 4.84 2.70 8.05
N PHE A 179 4.55 2.16 6.87
CA PHE A 179 5.33 2.40 5.65
C PHE A 179 5.50 3.90 5.37
N VAL A 180 4.41 4.68 5.39
CA VAL A 180 4.46 6.12 5.14
C VAL A 180 5.23 6.85 6.24
N ALA A 181 5.02 6.48 7.51
CA ALA A 181 5.71 7.12 8.64
C ALA A 181 7.22 6.82 8.64
N VAL A 182 7.61 5.58 8.33
CA VAL A 182 9.00 5.15 8.22
C VAL A 182 9.68 5.85 7.05
N ALA A 183 9.07 5.84 5.87
CA ALA A 183 9.62 6.52 4.70
C ALA A 183 9.87 8.01 4.97
N GLY A 184 8.90 8.70 5.58
CA GLY A 184 9.07 10.11 5.96
C GLY A 184 10.13 10.32 7.04
N ALA A 185 10.27 9.42 8.02
CA ALA A 185 11.30 9.49 9.06
C ALA A 185 12.73 9.29 8.51
N LEU A 186 12.86 8.50 7.44
CA LEU A 186 14.11 8.29 6.69
C LEU A 186 14.45 9.46 5.74
N GLY A 187 13.54 10.44 5.57
CA GLY A 187 13.77 11.63 4.75
C GLY A 187 13.25 11.52 3.31
N TYR A 188 12.57 10.43 2.94
CA TYR A 188 11.93 10.33 1.63
C TYR A 188 10.81 11.35 1.48
N ARG A 189 10.70 11.92 0.29
CA ARG A 189 9.58 12.81 -0.06
C ARG A 189 8.31 11.97 -0.27
N ILE A 190 7.30 12.20 0.54
CA ILE A 190 5.99 11.59 0.33
C ILE A 190 5.17 12.49 -0.59
N THR A 191 4.74 11.96 -1.72
CA THR A 191 3.88 12.65 -2.68
C THR A 191 2.52 11.97 -2.72
N GLU A 192 1.46 12.71 -2.37
CA GLU A 192 0.09 12.24 -2.49
C GLU A 192 -0.44 12.51 -3.90
N VAL A 193 -0.94 11.46 -4.53
CA VAL A 193 -1.51 11.50 -5.87
C VAL A 193 -3.02 11.28 -5.76
N PRO A 194 -3.85 12.21 -6.28
CA PRO A 194 -5.29 12.01 -6.26
C PRO A 194 -5.67 10.76 -7.05
N VAL A 195 -6.53 9.92 -6.47
CA VAL A 195 -7.00 8.70 -7.13
C VAL A 195 -8.49 8.76 -7.40
N THR A 196 -8.93 8.07 -8.44
CA THR A 196 -10.30 7.61 -8.53
C THR A 196 -10.44 6.42 -7.58
N TRP A 197 -11.54 6.36 -6.81
CA TRP A 197 -11.78 5.28 -5.87
C TRP A 197 -13.23 4.84 -5.93
N GLU A 198 -13.43 3.52 -6.04
CA GLU A 198 -14.73 2.87 -6.07
C GLU A 198 -14.86 1.96 -4.86
N ASP A 199 -15.97 2.10 -4.08
CA ASP A 199 -16.22 1.21 -2.93
C ASP A 199 -16.80 -0.11 -3.44
N HIS A 200 -16.15 -1.23 -3.13
CA HIS A 200 -16.70 -2.54 -3.40
C HIS A 200 -17.41 -3.05 -2.13
N PRO A 201 -18.70 -3.41 -2.23
CA PRO A 201 -19.51 -3.81 -1.08
C PRO A 201 -19.01 -5.09 -0.38
N ASP A 202 -18.21 -5.90 -1.06
CA ASP A 202 -17.68 -7.18 -0.58
C ASP A 202 -16.39 -7.05 0.26
N SER A 203 -16.06 -5.84 0.74
CA SER A 203 -14.91 -5.62 1.62
C SER A 203 -15.05 -6.42 2.91
N THR A 204 -14.13 -7.37 3.15
CA THR A 204 -14.07 -8.22 4.36
C THR A 204 -13.57 -7.47 5.60
N VAL A 205 -13.33 -6.17 5.52
CA VAL A 205 -12.74 -5.35 6.59
C VAL A 205 -13.83 -4.83 7.52
N ASP A 206 -13.82 -5.28 8.79
CA ASP A 206 -14.66 -4.68 9.84
C ASP A 206 -14.13 -3.30 10.26
N PRO A 207 -14.90 -2.21 10.05
CA PRO A 207 -14.41 -0.85 10.28
C PRO A 207 -14.08 -0.54 11.76
N LEU A 208 -14.76 -1.19 12.71
CA LEU A 208 -14.57 -0.90 14.14
C LEU A 208 -13.31 -1.57 14.68
N SER A 209 -13.12 -2.87 14.39
CA SER A 209 -11.93 -3.61 14.82
C SER A 209 -10.67 -3.03 14.18
N THR A 210 -10.72 -2.71 12.89
CA THR A 210 -9.61 -2.08 12.16
C THR A 210 -9.28 -0.69 12.72
N SER A 211 -10.28 0.13 13.09
CA SER A 211 -10.03 1.45 13.68
C SER A 211 -9.35 1.37 15.05
N LEU A 212 -9.67 0.37 15.87
CA LEU A 212 -9.02 0.14 17.17
C LEU A 212 -7.58 -0.37 16.98
N GLU A 213 -7.36 -1.28 16.04
CA GLU A 213 -6.04 -1.77 15.66
C GLU A 213 -5.14 -0.62 15.21
N LEU A 214 -5.62 0.18 14.28
CA LEU A 214 -4.92 1.36 13.76
C LEU A 214 -4.64 2.40 14.85
N GLY A 215 -5.58 2.61 15.78
CA GLY A 215 -5.38 3.51 16.91
C GLY A 215 -4.22 3.07 17.82
N ARG A 216 -4.07 1.77 18.06
CA ARG A 216 -2.95 1.20 18.83
C ARG A 216 -1.65 1.27 18.04
N ALA A 217 -1.68 0.84 16.79
CA ALA A 217 -0.52 0.88 15.90
C ALA A 217 0.04 2.29 15.72
N LEU A 218 -0.80 3.33 15.72
CA LEU A 218 -0.37 4.72 15.57
C LEU A 218 0.68 5.15 16.62
N PHE A 219 0.55 4.70 17.87
CA PHE A 219 1.51 5.02 18.93
C PHE A 219 2.83 4.26 18.74
N ASP A 220 2.77 3.00 18.34
CA ASP A 220 3.96 2.18 18.11
C ASP A 220 4.72 2.67 16.87
N VAL A 221 4.00 2.96 15.79
CA VAL A 221 4.54 3.55 14.55
C VAL A 221 5.19 4.90 14.83
N ARG A 222 4.52 5.79 15.61
CA ARG A 222 5.10 7.06 16.02
C ARG A 222 6.44 6.87 16.74
N ARG A 223 6.47 5.95 17.71
CA ARG A 223 7.69 5.68 18.49
C ARG A 223 8.83 5.17 17.61
N ARG A 224 8.53 4.30 16.65
CA ARG A 224 9.51 3.81 15.66
C ARG A 224 10.02 4.93 14.78
N ALA A 225 9.14 5.73 14.19
CA ALA A 225 9.51 6.87 13.35
C ALA A 225 10.37 7.89 14.12
N GLN A 226 10.05 8.19 15.38
CA GLN A 226 10.87 9.05 16.23
C GLN A 226 12.25 8.45 16.51
N ALA A 227 12.35 7.14 16.75
CA ALA A 227 13.62 6.47 16.96
C ALA A 227 14.52 6.55 15.72
N ILE A 228 13.95 6.42 14.51
CA ILE A 228 14.68 6.62 13.25
C ILE A 228 15.18 8.05 13.15
N THR A 229 14.31 9.05 13.29
CA THR A 229 14.66 10.48 13.17
C THR A 229 15.73 10.92 14.19
N THR A 230 15.74 10.32 15.37
CA THR A 230 16.73 10.64 16.44
C THR A 230 18.03 9.85 16.34
N SER A 231 18.08 8.83 15.49
CA SER A 231 19.27 8.02 15.28
C SER A 231 20.40 8.85 14.67
N PRO A 232 21.66 8.74 15.17
CA PRO A 232 22.80 9.45 14.58
C PRO A 232 23.02 9.16 13.09
N ARG A 233 22.61 7.99 12.60
CA ARG A 233 22.72 7.57 11.20
C ARG A 233 21.89 8.43 10.22
N TYR A 234 20.81 9.03 10.69
CA TYR A 234 19.84 9.74 9.83
C TYR A 234 19.78 11.25 10.11
N ARG A 235 20.51 11.76 11.11
CA ARG A 235 20.53 13.21 11.45
C ARG A 235 21.17 14.07 10.38
N ASP A 236 22.11 13.54 9.62
CA ASP A 236 22.91 14.29 8.65
C ASP A 236 22.27 14.32 7.25
N VAL A 237 21.10 13.71 7.05
CA VAL A 237 20.39 13.59 5.76
C VAL A 237 19.19 14.54 5.68
N GLN A 238 18.81 15.21 6.76
CA GLN A 238 17.72 16.20 6.71
C GLN A 238 18.24 17.55 6.20
N PRO A 239 17.59 18.14 5.17
CA PRO A 239 17.96 19.44 4.60
C PRO A 239 17.73 20.59 5.56
#